data_a6a0044f115866f31b5e6db21d9e2336
#
_entry.id   a6a0044f115866f31b5e6db21d9e2336
#
_cell.length_a   1.000
_cell.length_b   1.000
_cell.length_c   1.000
_cell.angle_alpha   90.00
_cell.angle_beta   90.00
_cell.angle_gamma   90.00
#
_symmetry.space_group_name_H-M   'P 1'
#
loop_
_entity.id
_entity.type
_entity.pdbx_description
1 polymer ?
#
loop_
_entity_poly.entity_id
_entity_poly.type
_entity_poly.pdbx_seq_one_letter_code
_entity_poly.pdbx_strand_id
1 'polypeptide(L)'
;MKKFFLLLIFFSISFFSHSQTYIKGNATYALFAIPSFGIEVGIGEKTTFQLDATMSFWNSITLGSKPNFQQRPFIFNYVFPEFRYYFKEKNDGFYLGAHTGAGMFKLSKNKSYASENVYQYGYIFFTGITTGYQWKFKERWLFDLFLSGGWSNANYQGFDRDTGERVDDDCHELGLCPTNIRKGYNYSAQWIPYRGGLMIGYKLN
;
A
#
# COMPACT_ATOMS: atom_id res chain seq x y z
N MET A 1 25.79 -8.99 -23.06
CA MET A 1 24.64 -8.58 -22.25
C MET A 1 24.90 -8.64 -20.75
N LYS A 2 25.40 -9.74 -20.15
CA LYS A 2 25.68 -9.84 -18.69
C LYS A 2 26.66 -8.78 -18.16
N LYS A 3 27.73 -8.46 -18.92
CA LYS A 3 28.71 -7.43 -18.52
C LYS A 3 28.14 -6.01 -18.52
N PHE A 4 27.22 -5.71 -19.43
CA PHE A 4 26.55 -4.42 -19.51
C PHE A 4 25.58 -4.22 -18.32
N PHE A 5 24.89 -5.28 -17.91
CA PHE A 5 23.99 -5.26 -16.75
C PHE A 5 24.79 -5.07 -15.43
N LEU A 6 25.95 -5.72 -15.29
CA LEU A 6 26.84 -5.52 -14.14
C LEU A 6 27.42 -4.09 -14.08
N LEU A 7 27.75 -3.50 -15.23
CA LEU A 7 28.23 -2.11 -15.32
C LEU A 7 27.14 -1.10 -14.93
N LEU A 8 25.89 -1.36 -15.32
CA LEU A 8 24.72 -0.54 -14.96
C LEU A 8 24.44 -0.61 -13.45
N ILE A 9 24.57 -1.79 -12.84
CA ILE A 9 24.43 -1.99 -11.39
C ILE A 9 25.58 -1.27 -10.65
N PHE A 10 26.82 -1.39 -11.13
CA PHE A 10 27.97 -0.72 -10.51
C PHE A 10 27.86 0.82 -10.60
N PHE A 11 27.38 1.33 -11.73
CA PHE A 11 27.16 2.77 -11.94
C PHE A 11 26.03 3.30 -11.03
N SER A 12 24.96 2.51 -10.83
CA SER A 12 23.86 2.85 -9.91
C SER A 12 24.34 2.96 -8.46
N ILE A 13 25.22 2.07 -8.01
CA ILE A 13 25.74 2.04 -6.64
C ILE A 13 26.60 3.30 -6.35
N SER A 14 27.32 3.81 -7.35
CA SER A 14 28.19 4.98 -7.20
C SER A 14 27.41 6.29 -6.91
N PHE A 15 26.18 6.41 -7.40
CA PHE A 15 25.32 7.57 -7.13
C PHE A 15 24.79 7.63 -5.69
N PHE A 16 24.73 6.50 -4.99
CA PHE A 16 24.23 6.44 -3.62
C PHE A 16 25.24 6.83 -2.54
N SER A 17 26.52 6.94 -2.90
CA SER A 17 27.63 7.13 -1.93
C SER A 17 27.62 8.48 -1.18
N HIS A 18 26.90 9.51 -1.68
CA HIS A 18 26.82 10.85 -1.07
C HIS A 18 25.39 11.31 -0.79
N SER A 19 24.44 10.43 -0.90
CA SER A 19 23.03 10.72 -0.76
C SER A 19 22.53 10.49 0.66
N GLN A 20 21.85 11.48 1.23
CA GLN A 20 21.16 11.27 2.51
C GLN A 20 20.11 10.17 2.37
N THR A 21 20.25 9.13 3.17
CA THR A 21 19.36 7.98 3.17
C THR A 21 18.66 7.86 4.52
N TYR A 22 17.36 7.74 4.50
CA TYR A 22 16.52 7.52 5.68
C TYR A 22 15.79 6.18 5.59
N ILE A 23 15.81 5.43 6.70
CA ILE A 23 14.87 4.33 6.93
C ILE A 23 13.67 4.92 7.66
N LYS A 24 12.46 4.54 7.23
CA LYS A 24 11.21 5.07 7.78
C LYS A 24 10.26 3.96 8.20
N GLY A 25 9.47 4.24 9.23
CA GLY A 25 8.33 3.43 9.63
C GLY A 25 7.10 4.30 9.84
N ASN A 26 5.91 3.80 9.50
CA ASN A 26 4.67 4.54 9.71
C ASN A 26 4.15 4.29 11.13
N ALA A 27 4.30 5.30 12.00
CA ALA A 27 3.87 5.24 13.40
C ALA A 27 2.35 5.10 13.53
N THR A 28 1.58 5.71 12.62
CA THR A 28 0.12 5.57 12.61
C THR A 28 -0.30 4.12 12.36
N TYR A 29 0.35 3.43 11.42
CA TYR A 29 0.07 2.02 11.14
C TYR A 29 0.55 1.10 12.27
N ALA A 30 1.65 1.47 12.92
CA ALA A 30 2.17 0.72 14.07
C ALA A 30 1.17 0.67 15.24
N LEU A 31 0.34 1.71 15.44
CA LEU A 31 -0.74 1.70 16.46
C LEU A 31 -1.78 0.60 16.20
N PHE A 32 -1.94 0.18 14.95
CA PHE A 32 -2.83 -0.91 14.54
C PHE A 32 -2.08 -2.23 14.32
N ALA A 33 -0.82 -2.33 14.78
CA ALA A 33 0.06 -3.47 14.54
C ALA A 33 0.15 -3.87 13.05
N ILE A 34 0.20 -2.87 12.17
CA ILE A 34 0.40 -3.01 10.73
C ILE A 34 1.85 -2.61 10.41
N PRO A 35 2.76 -3.56 10.15
CA PRO A 35 4.13 -3.27 9.76
C PRO A 35 4.19 -2.40 8.50
N SER A 36 4.97 -1.35 8.58
CA SER A 36 5.27 -0.48 7.44
C SER A 36 6.73 -0.07 7.49
N PHE A 37 7.41 -0.22 6.38
CA PHE A 37 8.81 0.07 6.23
C PHE A 37 9.06 0.83 4.94
N GLY A 38 9.86 1.89 5.00
CA GLY A 38 10.24 2.70 3.86
C GLY A 38 11.72 3.04 3.86
N ILE A 39 12.25 3.24 2.66
CA ILE A 39 13.59 3.82 2.45
C ILE A 39 13.40 5.05 1.58
N GLU A 40 13.94 6.18 2.02
CA GLU A 40 13.98 7.42 1.26
C GLU A 40 15.42 7.83 0.99
N VAL A 41 15.72 8.11 -0.28
CA VAL A 41 17.06 8.45 -0.77
C VAL A 41 17.00 9.80 -1.49
N GLY A 42 17.89 10.73 -1.14
CA GLY A 42 18.02 11.98 -1.87
C GLY A 42 18.63 11.75 -3.25
N ILE A 43 18.01 12.26 -4.30
CA ILE A 43 18.48 12.14 -5.69
C ILE A 43 18.85 13.48 -6.30
N GLY A 44 18.57 14.58 -5.62
CA GLY A 44 18.90 15.94 -6.01
C GLY A 44 18.87 16.88 -4.83
N GLU A 45 18.95 18.18 -5.07
CA GLU A 45 18.91 19.20 -4.03
C GLU A 45 17.52 19.30 -3.38
N LYS A 46 16.46 19.15 -4.17
CA LYS A 46 15.06 19.26 -3.75
C LYS A 46 14.26 18.00 -4.04
N THR A 47 14.92 16.90 -4.41
CA THR A 47 14.23 15.70 -4.85
C THR A 47 14.70 14.47 -4.12
N THR A 48 13.75 13.60 -3.79
CA THR A 48 14.02 12.29 -3.20
C THR A 48 13.23 11.20 -3.91
N PHE A 49 13.70 9.99 -3.78
CA PHE A 49 12.96 8.78 -4.13
C PHE A 49 12.70 7.99 -2.87
N GLN A 50 11.45 7.57 -2.68
CA GLN A 50 11.05 6.73 -1.57
C GLN A 50 10.45 5.42 -2.09
N LEU A 51 10.77 4.33 -1.41
CA LEU A 51 10.12 3.03 -1.59
C LEU A 51 9.52 2.61 -0.27
N ASP A 52 8.18 2.47 -0.24
CA ASP A 52 7.44 2.00 0.93
C ASP A 52 6.90 0.60 0.72
N ALA A 53 6.93 -0.20 1.77
CA ALA A 53 6.19 -1.45 1.86
C ALA A 53 5.33 -1.46 3.13
N THR A 54 4.08 -1.85 2.98
CA THR A 54 3.12 -1.98 4.10
C THR A 54 2.41 -3.30 4.00
N MET A 55 2.28 -4.01 5.11
CA MET A 55 1.63 -5.31 5.12
C MET A 55 0.80 -5.52 6.38
N SER A 56 -0.33 -6.19 6.23
CA SER A 56 -1.19 -6.61 7.32
C SER A 56 -1.35 -8.13 7.31
N PHE A 57 -1.27 -8.72 8.49
CA PHE A 57 -1.41 -10.17 8.70
C PHE A 57 -2.63 -10.52 9.55
N TRP A 58 -3.58 -9.60 9.69
CA TRP A 58 -4.75 -9.80 10.50
C TRP A 58 -5.71 -10.81 9.87
N ASN A 59 -5.73 -12.03 10.37
CA ASN A 59 -6.65 -13.09 9.92
C ASN A 59 -8.10 -12.83 10.37
N SER A 60 -8.29 -12.04 11.42
CA SER A 60 -9.60 -11.70 11.94
C SER A 60 -9.58 -10.35 12.60
N ILE A 61 -10.42 -9.43 12.15
CA ILE A 61 -10.70 -8.17 12.83
C ILE A 61 -12.08 -8.28 13.46
N THR A 62 -12.14 -8.20 14.78
CA THR A 62 -13.37 -8.12 15.55
C THR A 62 -13.65 -6.64 15.88
N LEU A 63 -14.43 -5.97 15.08
CA LEU A 63 -14.98 -4.66 15.41
C LEU A 63 -16.41 -4.86 15.94
N GLY A 64 -16.56 -4.92 17.28
CA GLY A 64 -17.85 -4.98 17.97
C GLY A 64 -18.24 -6.34 18.54
N SER A 65 -19.10 -6.31 19.54
CA SER A 65 -19.50 -7.42 20.40
C SER A 65 -20.57 -8.35 19.79
N LYS A 66 -20.29 -9.00 18.69
CA LYS A 66 -21.19 -10.06 18.19
C LYS A 66 -20.51 -11.43 18.32
N PRO A 67 -21.11 -12.40 19.02
CA PRO A 67 -20.48 -13.65 19.40
C PRO A 67 -20.26 -14.68 18.26
N ASN A 68 -20.71 -14.43 17.05
CA ASN A 68 -20.63 -15.37 15.92
C ASN A 68 -19.77 -14.87 14.77
N PHE A 69 -18.61 -14.27 15.08
CA PHE A 69 -17.73 -13.77 14.03
C PHE A 69 -16.77 -14.85 13.53
N GLN A 70 -17.13 -15.42 12.44
CA GLN A 70 -16.23 -16.12 11.53
C GLN A 70 -15.09 -15.17 11.09
N GLN A 71 -13.95 -15.74 10.82
CA GLN A 71 -12.71 -15.04 10.51
C GLN A 71 -12.92 -13.96 9.43
N ARG A 72 -12.70 -12.69 9.77
CA ARG A 72 -12.75 -11.58 8.83
C ARG A 72 -11.32 -11.20 8.44
N PRO A 73 -10.75 -11.74 7.38
CA PRO A 73 -9.39 -11.43 7.00
C PRO A 73 -9.25 -9.95 6.61
N PHE A 74 -8.17 -9.35 7.10
CA PHE A 74 -7.69 -8.02 6.71
C PHE A 74 -6.21 -8.15 6.41
N ILE A 75 -5.92 -8.94 5.36
CA ILE A 75 -4.56 -9.26 4.94
C ILE A 75 -4.28 -8.50 3.67
N PHE A 76 -3.18 -7.78 3.64
CA PHE A 76 -2.71 -7.12 2.43
C PHE A 76 -1.20 -6.91 2.48
N ASN A 77 -0.60 -6.77 1.30
CA ASN A 77 0.74 -6.27 1.13
C ASN A 77 0.75 -5.27 -0.02
N TYR A 78 1.29 -4.10 0.22
CA TYR A 78 1.37 -3.01 -0.76
C TYR A 78 2.80 -2.47 -0.81
N VAL A 79 3.24 -2.14 -2.02
CA VAL A 79 4.53 -1.49 -2.26
C VAL A 79 4.29 -0.24 -3.08
N PHE A 80 4.91 0.87 -2.67
CA PHE A 80 4.77 2.19 -3.29
C PHE A 80 6.13 2.81 -3.59
N PRO A 81 6.64 2.74 -4.81
CA PRO A 81 7.66 3.67 -5.29
C PRO A 81 7.06 5.07 -5.46
N GLU A 82 7.75 6.06 -4.93
CA GLU A 82 7.32 7.45 -4.89
C GLU A 82 8.48 8.40 -5.19
N PHE A 83 8.27 9.34 -6.08
CA PHE A 83 9.17 10.45 -6.35
C PHE A 83 8.62 11.70 -5.66
N ARG A 84 9.48 12.43 -4.90
CA ARG A 84 9.11 13.60 -4.11
C ARG A 84 9.89 14.83 -4.54
N TYR A 85 9.20 15.96 -4.60
CA TYR A 85 9.76 17.28 -4.81
C TYR A 85 9.46 18.17 -3.62
N TYR A 86 10.51 18.75 -3.02
CA TYR A 86 10.45 19.63 -1.86
C TYR A 86 10.52 21.09 -2.30
N PHE A 87 9.68 21.95 -1.72
CA PHE A 87 9.65 23.36 -2.07
C PHE A 87 10.83 24.12 -1.44
N LYS A 88 11.30 23.71 -0.28
CA LYS A 88 12.43 24.31 0.43
C LYS A 88 13.73 23.57 0.09
N GLU A 89 14.04 22.54 0.81
CA GLU A 89 15.18 21.64 0.58
C GLU A 89 14.78 20.19 0.86
N LYS A 90 15.53 19.22 0.35
CA LYS A 90 15.19 17.80 0.53
C LYS A 90 15.07 17.43 2.02
N ASN A 91 14.05 16.67 2.32
CA ASN A 91 13.71 16.19 3.65
C ASN A 91 13.39 17.32 4.67
N ASP A 92 13.00 18.51 4.19
CA ASP A 92 12.55 19.61 5.06
C ASP A 92 11.47 20.47 4.37
N GLY A 93 10.35 20.66 5.07
CA GLY A 93 9.24 21.46 4.63
C GLY A 93 8.19 20.70 3.82
N PHE A 94 7.35 21.44 3.12
CA PHE A 94 6.31 20.89 2.26
C PHE A 94 6.89 20.21 1.02
N TYR A 95 6.24 19.11 0.63
CA TYR A 95 6.55 18.41 -0.61
C TYR A 95 5.30 17.94 -1.35
N LEU A 96 5.47 17.71 -2.64
CA LEU A 96 4.56 16.98 -3.49
C LEU A 96 5.27 15.73 -4.01
N GLY A 97 4.55 14.61 -3.98
CA GLY A 97 5.03 13.34 -4.51
C GLY A 97 4.12 12.81 -5.61
N ALA A 98 4.70 12.10 -6.53
CA ALA A 98 3.99 11.26 -7.50
C ALA A 98 4.38 9.81 -7.24
N HIS A 99 3.39 8.94 -7.11
CA HIS A 99 3.63 7.54 -6.81
C HIS A 99 2.79 6.61 -7.68
N THR A 100 3.29 5.42 -7.79
CA THR A 100 2.50 4.26 -8.20
C THR A 100 2.57 3.22 -7.10
N GLY A 101 1.73 2.21 -7.16
CA GLY A 101 1.75 1.14 -6.16
C GLY A 101 1.09 -0.12 -6.69
N ALA A 102 1.44 -1.22 -6.09
CA ALA A 102 0.81 -2.50 -6.37
C ALA A 102 0.78 -3.36 -5.11
N GLY A 103 -0.13 -4.30 -5.08
CA GLY A 103 -0.17 -5.29 -4.02
C GLY A 103 -1.28 -6.29 -4.15
N MET A 104 -1.32 -7.17 -3.17
CA MET A 104 -2.33 -8.22 -3.05
C MET A 104 -3.12 -8.01 -1.78
N PHE A 105 -4.36 -8.42 -1.79
CA PHE A 105 -5.21 -8.33 -0.63
C PHE A 105 -6.15 -9.53 -0.48
N LYS A 106 -6.47 -9.82 0.78
CA LYS A 106 -7.54 -10.73 1.20
C LYS A 106 -8.37 -9.98 2.25
N LEU A 107 -9.51 -9.44 1.84
CA LEU A 107 -10.32 -8.55 2.66
C LEU A 107 -11.75 -9.06 2.77
N SER A 108 -12.32 -8.98 3.96
CA SER A 108 -13.74 -9.22 4.14
C SER A 108 -14.53 -7.98 3.75
N LYS A 109 -15.48 -8.14 2.85
CA LYS A 109 -16.45 -7.10 2.52
C LYS A 109 -17.42 -6.93 3.70
N ASN A 110 -17.63 -5.70 4.11
CA ASN A 110 -18.62 -5.39 5.12
C ASN A 110 -19.88 -4.90 4.40
N LYS A 111 -21.00 -5.60 4.59
CA LYS A 111 -22.37 -5.25 4.21
C LYS A 111 -22.81 -5.46 2.75
N SER A 112 -23.48 -6.55 2.56
CA SER A 112 -24.78 -6.64 1.92
C SER A 112 -25.41 -7.94 2.42
N TYR A 113 -26.70 -8.04 2.54
CA TYR A 113 -27.42 -9.19 3.15
C TYR A 113 -27.09 -10.55 2.49
N ALA A 114 -26.56 -10.54 1.28
CA ALA A 114 -26.15 -11.73 0.56
C ALA A 114 -24.65 -12.08 0.71
N SER A 115 -23.81 -11.21 1.30
CA SER A 115 -22.34 -11.38 1.31
C SER A 115 -21.70 -11.36 2.70
N GLU A 116 -22.47 -11.64 3.77
CA GLU A 116 -21.91 -11.62 5.15
C GLU A 116 -20.79 -12.63 5.35
N ASN A 117 -20.75 -13.69 4.56
CA ASN A 117 -19.80 -14.79 4.66
C ASN A 117 -18.73 -14.81 3.56
N VAL A 118 -18.53 -13.71 2.82
CA VAL A 118 -17.62 -13.66 1.68
C VAL A 118 -16.37 -12.82 2.01
N TYR A 119 -15.21 -13.28 1.56
CA TYR A 119 -14.01 -12.47 1.48
C TYR A 119 -13.59 -12.30 0.02
N GLN A 120 -12.93 -11.18 -0.25
CA GLN A 120 -12.36 -10.88 -1.57
C GLN A 120 -10.86 -11.13 -1.52
N TYR A 121 -10.33 -11.80 -2.54
CA TYR A 121 -8.92 -12.00 -2.76
C TYR A 121 -8.54 -11.52 -4.15
N GLY A 122 -7.50 -10.71 -4.25
CA GLY A 122 -7.09 -10.16 -5.52
C GLY A 122 -5.84 -9.32 -5.44
N TYR A 123 -5.61 -8.58 -6.51
CA TYR A 123 -4.52 -7.63 -6.64
C TYR A 123 -5.05 -6.24 -6.96
N ILE A 124 -4.28 -5.23 -6.61
CA ILE A 124 -4.64 -3.84 -6.76
C ILE A 124 -3.43 -3.03 -7.26
N PHE A 125 -3.71 -2.08 -8.13
CA PHE A 125 -2.77 -1.07 -8.58
C PHE A 125 -3.23 0.31 -8.16
N PHE A 126 -2.27 1.15 -7.83
CA PHE A 126 -2.48 2.53 -7.42
C PHE A 126 -1.64 3.46 -8.29
N THR A 127 -2.18 4.64 -8.58
CA THR A 127 -1.44 5.75 -9.19
C THR A 127 -2.00 7.04 -8.62
N GLY A 128 -1.14 7.91 -8.14
CA GLY A 128 -1.63 9.12 -7.52
C GLY A 128 -0.55 10.09 -7.09
N ILE A 129 -0.99 11.00 -6.24
CA ILE A 129 -0.15 12.05 -5.66
C ILE A 129 -0.13 11.95 -4.16
N THR A 130 0.98 12.38 -3.59
CA THR A 130 1.19 12.54 -2.15
C THR A 130 1.45 14.01 -1.87
N THR A 131 0.88 14.52 -0.81
CA THR A 131 1.29 15.80 -0.22
C THR A 131 1.69 15.55 1.23
N GLY A 132 2.69 16.28 1.70
CA GLY A 132 3.13 16.13 3.06
C GLY A 132 4.07 17.22 3.51
N TYR A 133 4.38 17.14 4.78
CA TYR A 133 5.33 18.04 5.44
C TYR A 133 6.35 17.22 6.22
N GLN A 134 7.62 17.41 5.91
CA GLN A 134 8.72 16.80 6.65
C GLN A 134 9.44 17.82 7.51
N TRP A 135 9.87 17.38 8.68
CA TRP A 135 10.76 18.18 9.53
C TRP A 135 11.82 17.31 10.17
N LYS A 136 13.04 17.83 10.18
CA LYS A 136 14.19 17.20 10.84
C LYS A 136 14.11 17.46 12.34
N PHE A 137 14.29 16.42 13.12
CA PHE A 137 14.38 16.51 14.58
C PHE A 137 15.72 15.97 15.04
N LYS A 138 16.53 16.86 15.63
CA LYS A 138 17.95 16.58 15.90
C LYS A 138 18.69 16.20 14.60
N GLU A 139 19.86 15.60 14.72
CA GLU A 139 20.72 15.33 13.56
C GLU A 139 20.28 14.14 12.70
N ARG A 140 19.57 13.17 13.31
CA ARG A 140 19.30 11.86 12.68
C ARG A 140 17.83 11.51 12.53
N TRP A 141 16.93 12.20 13.21
CA TRP A 141 15.51 11.89 13.19
C TRP A 141 14.75 12.76 12.21
N LEU A 142 13.78 12.17 11.57
CA LEU A 142 12.89 12.80 10.61
C LEU A 142 11.46 12.44 10.93
N PHE A 143 10.57 13.41 10.91
CA PHE A 143 9.12 13.20 10.96
C PHE A 143 8.51 13.60 9.63
N ASP A 144 7.55 12.83 9.15
CA ASP A 144 6.92 12.98 7.86
C ASP A 144 5.41 12.77 8.00
N LEU A 145 4.67 13.87 8.02
CA LEU A 145 3.21 13.84 8.00
C LEU A 145 2.73 13.91 6.56
N PHE A 146 1.99 12.92 6.10
CA PHE A 146 1.60 12.83 4.71
C PHE A 146 0.19 12.30 4.49
N LEU A 147 -0.37 12.63 3.33
CA LEU A 147 -1.60 12.09 2.79
C LEU A 147 -1.43 11.81 1.30
N SER A 148 -1.87 10.66 0.88
CA SER A 148 -1.80 10.20 -0.51
C SER A 148 -3.16 9.73 -1.02
N GLY A 149 -3.44 10.03 -2.26
CA GLY A 149 -4.66 9.59 -2.91
C GLY A 149 -4.53 9.61 -4.43
N GLY A 150 -5.48 9.02 -5.10
CA GLY A 150 -5.49 8.91 -6.54
C GLY A 150 -6.37 7.78 -7.04
N TRP A 151 -6.03 7.27 -8.19
CA TRP A 151 -6.72 6.18 -8.83
C TRP A 151 -6.26 4.84 -8.29
N SER A 152 -7.23 4.03 -7.85
CA SER A 152 -7.03 2.64 -7.48
C SER A 152 -7.77 1.73 -8.43
N ASN A 153 -7.16 0.64 -8.83
CA ASN A 153 -7.71 -0.35 -9.75
C ASN A 153 -7.48 -1.75 -9.18
N ALA A 154 -8.56 -2.40 -8.78
CA ALA A 154 -8.53 -3.71 -8.18
C ALA A 154 -9.21 -4.76 -9.06
N ASN A 155 -8.57 -5.91 -9.17
CA ASN A 155 -9.14 -7.12 -9.75
C ASN A 155 -9.18 -8.20 -8.68
N TYR A 156 -10.36 -8.75 -8.41
CA TYR A 156 -10.55 -9.67 -7.30
C TYR A 156 -11.61 -10.74 -7.59
N GLN A 157 -11.60 -11.76 -6.77
CA GLN A 157 -12.58 -12.84 -6.76
C GLN A 157 -13.15 -12.96 -5.36
N GLY A 158 -14.43 -13.30 -5.27
CA GLY A 158 -15.12 -13.58 -4.02
C GLY A 158 -14.99 -15.08 -3.66
N PHE A 159 -14.84 -15.35 -2.37
CA PHE A 159 -14.77 -16.70 -1.82
C PHE A 159 -15.64 -16.78 -0.56
N ASP A 160 -16.37 -17.88 -0.43
CA ASP A 160 -17.07 -18.21 0.81
C ASP A 160 -16.05 -18.50 1.92
N ARG A 161 -16.33 -18.05 3.14
CA ARG A 161 -15.40 -18.20 4.27
C ARG A 161 -15.38 -19.60 4.86
N ASP A 162 -16.52 -20.29 4.82
CA ASP A 162 -16.69 -21.58 5.46
C ASP A 162 -16.21 -22.71 4.56
N THR A 163 -16.55 -22.63 3.26
CA THR A 163 -16.22 -23.68 2.30
C THR A 163 -14.93 -23.40 1.55
N GLY A 164 -14.50 -22.10 1.47
CA GLY A 164 -13.39 -21.69 0.61
C GLY A 164 -13.72 -21.75 -0.89
N GLU A 165 -14.95 -22.04 -1.24
CA GLU A 165 -15.40 -22.07 -2.62
C GLU A 165 -15.54 -20.67 -3.20
N ARG A 166 -15.32 -20.56 -4.49
CA ARG A 166 -15.45 -19.31 -5.20
C ARG A 166 -16.92 -18.94 -5.39
N VAL A 167 -17.29 -17.75 -4.95
CA VAL A 167 -18.64 -17.17 -5.06
C VAL A 167 -18.64 -16.11 -6.16
N ASP A 168 -19.69 -16.09 -6.97
CA ASP A 168 -19.90 -15.02 -7.95
C ASP A 168 -20.79 -13.94 -7.36
N ASP A 169 -20.22 -12.79 -7.12
CA ASP A 169 -20.97 -11.69 -6.51
C ASP A 169 -22.11 -11.17 -7.41
N ASP A 170 -21.98 -11.28 -8.75
CA ASP A 170 -22.93 -10.70 -9.69
C ASP A 170 -24.07 -11.66 -10.09
N CYS A 171 -23.89 -12.95 -9.95
CA CYS A 171 -24.90 -13.92 -10.35
C CYS A 171 -25.89 -14.30 -9.25
N HIS A 172 -25.50 -14.14 -7.97
CA HIS A 172 -26.38 -14.54 -6.86
C HIS A 172 -27.58 -13.61 -6.68
N GLU A 173 -27.47 -12.34 -7.03
CA GLU A 173 -28.60 -11.39 -6.94
C GLU A 173 -29.69 -11.65 -7.99
N LEU A 174 -29.36 -12.30 -9.11
CA LEU A 174 -30.29 -12.50 -10.24
C LEU A 174 -30.76 -13.94 -10.41
N GLY A 175 -30.23 -14.91 -9.64
CA GLY A 175 -30.58 -16.33 -9.78
C GLY A 175 -30.25 -16.96 -11.15
N LEU A 176 -29.40 -16.31 -11.95
CA LEU A 176 -29.16 -16.63 -13.36
C LEU A 176 -27.74 -17.15 -13.65
N CYS A 177 -27.04 -17.70 -12.64
CA CYS A 177 -25.71 -18.26 -12.87
C CYS A 177 -25.73 -19.56 -13.65
N PRO A 178 -25.26 -19.61 -14.90
CA PRO A 178 -25.00 -20.86 -15.57
C PRO A 178 -23.85 -21.61 -14.87
N THR A 179 -24.05 -22.85 -14.52
CA THR A 179 -23.13 -23.70 -13.75
C THR A 179 -21.77 -23.98 -14.41
N ASN A 180 -21.51 -23.51 -15.62
CA ASN A 180 -20.36 -23.90 -16.44
C ASN A 180 -19.47 -22.73 -16.94
N ILE A 181 -19.70 -21.48 -16.54
CA ILE A 181 -18.86 -20.38 -16.98
C ILE A 181 -17.71 -20.21 -15.98
N ARG A 182 -16.46 -20.29 -16.45
CA ARG A 182 -15.29 -19.84 -15.69
C ARG A 182 -15.44 -18.35 -15.44
N LYS A 183 -15.78 -18.01 -14.21
CA LYS A 183 -16.01 -16.64 -13.77
C LYS A 183 -14.74 -15.82 -13.88
N GLY A 184 -14.81 -14.68 -14.54
CA GLY A 184 -13.72 -13.70 -14.61
C GLY A 184 -13.38 -13.10 -13.25
N TYR A 185 -12.49 -12.11 -13.22
CA TYR A 185 -12.27 -11.26 -12.05
C TYR A 185 -13.30 -10.15 -12.01
N ASN A 186 -13.80 -9.85 -10.81
CA ASN A 186 -14.51 -8.62 -10.56
C ASN A 186 -13.53 -7.44 -10.62
N TYR A 187 -14.03 -6.28 -11.01
CA TYR A 187 -13.24 -5.08 -11.24
C TYR A 187 -13.78 -3.92 -10.42
N SER A 188 -12.88 -3.19 -9.76
CA SER A 188 -13.23 -1.95 -9.07
C SER A 188 -12.18 -0.89 -9.36
N ALA A 189 -12.64 0.30 -9.79
CA ALA A 189 -11.77 1.43 -10.08
C ALA A 189 -12.33 2.70 -9.44
N GLN A 190 -11.56 3.35 -8.58
CA GLN A 190 -12.03 4.46 -7.77
C GLN A 190 -10.95 5.52 -7.55
N TRP A 191 -11.37 6.77 -7.41
CA TRP A 191 -10.55 7.86 -6.89
C TRP A 191 -10.78 7.98 -5.39
N ILE A 192 -9.78 7.64 -4.60
CA ILE A 192 -9.88 7.63 -3.14
C ILE A 192 -8.56 8.07 -2.49
N PRO A 193 -8.60 8.62 -1.25
CA PRO A 193 -7.43 8.61 -0.39
C PRO A 193 -7.22 7.18 0.12
N TYR A 194 -5.99 6.70 0.06
CA TYR A 194 -5.69 5.30 0.44
C TYR A 194 -4.45 5.13 1.32
N ARG A 195 -3.66 6.17 1.49
CA ARG A 195 -2.45 6.12 2.30
C ARG A 195 -2.23 7.45 3.02
N GLY A 196 -1.80 7.40 4.28
CA GLY A 196 -1.50 8.57 5.06
C GLY A 196 -0.99 8.23 6.44
N GLY A 197 -0.57 9.25 7.18
CA GLY A 197 -0.14 9.11 8.56
C GLY A 197 1.16 9.84 8.86
N LEU A 198 1.72 9.52 10.01
CA LEU A 198 2.99 10.02 10.49
C LEU A 198 4.06 8.93 10.31
N MET A 199 5.06 9.19 9.49
CA MET A 199 6.26 8.35 9.43
C MET A 199 7.36 8.95 10.31
N ILE A 200 8.11 8.06 10.93
CA ILE A 200 9.32 8.38 11.68
C ILE A 200 10.50 7.79 10.91
N GLY A 201 11.45 8.63 10.58
CA GLY A 201 12.65 8.28 9.83
C GLY A 201 13.92 8.40 10.67
N TYR A 202 14.87 7.53 10.37
CA TYR A 202 16.22 7.58 10.94
C TYR A 202 17.26 7.66 9.82
N LYS A 203 18.15 8.65 9.91
CA LYS A 203 19.22 8.90 8.95
C LYS A 203 20.32 7.85 9.10
N LEU A 204 20.70 7.21 8.00
CA LEU A 204 21.78 6.22 7.97
C LEU A 204 23.17 6.84 7.78
N ASN A 205 23.28 7.87 6.97
CA ASN A 205 24.53 8.54 6.57
C ASN A 205 24.35 10.05 6.37
#